data_91984c1fe1415c7dddd72f11614136dd
#
_entry.id   91984c1fe1415c7dddd72f11614136dd
#
_cell.length_a   1.000
_cell.length_b   1.000
_cell.length_c   1.000
_cell.angle_alpha   90.00
_cell.angle_beta   90.00
_cell.angle_gamma   90.00
#
_symmetry.space_group_name_H-M   'P 1'
#
loop_
_entity.id
_entity.type
_entity.pdbx_description
1 polymer ?
#
loop_
_entity_poly.entity_id
_entity_poly.type
_entity_poly.pdbx_seq_one_letter_code
_entity_poly.pdbx_strand_id
1 'polypeptide(L)'
;MKTMPDGLPLFVFADKGAFSQWLAEHAGAKGAWLQFAKNGGASTLTKAQAIDCALCHGWIDGQIRNLDDAHFLTRFTPRTASSRWSAKNVERAEVLIAQGWMQPRGLVEIEAAKADGRWTAAYPSASRAETPPDFTAALERDAEAQRAFAALDGANRYAILYRLHHAKPEARARRIADFVLMLACGETIHPARGKPQRGASKVTRRGLSWKATPS
;
A
#
# COMPACT_ATOMS: atom_id res chain seq x y z
N MET A 1 -21.83 -16.28 -8.95
CA MET A 1 -20.78 -15.57 -8.20
C MET A 1 -20.17 -14.50 -9.13
N LYS A 2 -20.11 -13.24 -8.71
CA LYS A 2 -19.55 -12.16 -9.54
C LYS A 2 -18.02 -12.29 -9.54
N THR A 3 -17.39 -12.20 -10.70
CA THR A 3 -15.93 -12.32 -10.86
C THR A 3 -15.38 -10.99 -11.40
N MET A 4 -14.24 -10.56 -10.88
CA MET A 4 -13.56 -9.34 -11.32
C MET A 4 -12.69 -9.61 -12.58
N PRO A 5 -12.27 -8.56 -13.32
CA PRO A 5 -11.47 -8.74 -14.54
C PRO A 5 -10.15 -9.49 -14.37
N ASP A 6 -9.61 -9.56 -13.15
CA ASP A 6 -8.41 -10.34 -12.81
C ASP A 6 -8.72 -11.81 -12.46
N GLY A 7 -9.96 -12.25 -12.69
CA GLY A 7 -10.40 -13.63 -12.44
C GLY A 7 -10.71 -13.93 -10.97
N LEU A 8 -10.54 -12.99 -10.05
CA LEU A 8 -10.82 -13.21 -8.64
C LEU A 8 -12.31 -13.00 -8.32
N PRO A 9 -12.87 -13.79 -7.38
CA PRO A 9 -14.25 -13.65 -6.95
C PRO A 9 -14.46 -12.35 -6.18
N LEU A 10 -15.68 -11.80 -6.28
CA LEU A 10 -16.14 -10.67 -5.49
C LEU A 10 -17.16 -11.13 -4.44
N PHE A 11 -16.91 -10.77 -3.19
CA PHE A 11 -17.74 -11.10 -2.04
C PHE A 11 -18.25 -9.88 -1.28
N VAL A 12 -19.40 -10.07 -0.64
CA VAL A 12 -19.92 -9.22 0.44
C VAL A 12 -20.09 -10.13 1.65
N PHE A 13 -19.35 -9.90 2.72
CA PHE A 13 -19.50 -10.66 3.96
C PHE A 13 -20.36 -9.89 4.96
N ALA A 14 -21.20 -10.60 5.67
CA ALA A 14 -22.06 -10.04 6.71
C ALA A 14 -21.24 -9.48 7.88
N ASP A 15 -20.22 -10.21 8.30
CA ASP A 15 -19.40 -9.88 9.47
C ASP A 15 -18.00 -10.51 9.40
N LYS A 16 -17.19 -10.27 10.44
CA LYS A 16 -15.83 -10.81 10.57
C LYS A 16 -15.78 -12.33 10.69
N GLY A 17 -16.82 -12.94 11.29
CA GLY A 17 -16.89 -14.40 11.47
C GLY A 17 -17.04 -15.11 10.14
N ALA A 18 -17.98 -14.64 9.29
CA ALA A 18 -18.18 -15.18 7.95
C ALA A 18 -16.93 -15.07 7.07
N PHE A 19 -16.20 -13.95 7.13
CA PHE A 19 -14.96 -13.80 6.36
C PHE A 19 -13.83 -14.66 6.92
N SER A 20 -13.68 -14.74 8.25
CA SER A 20 -12.66 -15.60 8.89
C SER A 20 -12.88 -17.06 8.56
N GLN A 21 -14.14 -17.55 8.60
CA GLN A 21 -14.49 -18.90 8.20
C GLN A 21 -14.13 -19.16 6.73
N TRP A 22 -14.49 -18.22 5.83
CA TRP A 22 -14.13 -18.34 4.41
C TRP A 22 -12.61 -18.44 4.21
N LEU A 23 -11.81 -17.63 4.92
CA LEU A 23 -10.35 -17.69 4.85
C LEU A 23 -9.78 -19.02 5.31
N ALA A 24 -10.37 -19.61 6.36
CA ALA A 24 -9.98 -20.93 6.86
C ALA A 24 -10.26 -22.05 5.84
N GLU A 25 -11.45 -22.03 5.24
CA GLU A 25 -11.91 -23.04 4.27
C GLU A 25 -11.21 -22.89 2.90
N HIS A 26 -10.74 -21.68 2.54
CA HIS A 26 -10.18 -21.36 1.24
C HIS A 26 -8.69 -21.01 1.31
N ALA A 27 -7.93 -21.72 2.13
CA ALA A 27 -6.50 -21.46 2.34
C ALA A 27 -5.65 -21.52 1.06
N GLY A 28 -6.10 -22.24 0.02
CA GLY A 28 -5.46 -22.32 -1.31
C GLY A 28 -5.94 -21.28 -2.32
N ALA A 29 -6.86 -20.39 -1.97
CA ALA A 29 -7.38 -19.38 -2.89
C ALA A 29 -6.29 -18.35 -3.27
N LYS A 30 -6.31 -17.92 -4.54
CA LYS A 30 -5.35 -16.92 -5.07
C LYS A 30 -5.64 -15.50 -4.59
N GLY A 31 -6.84 -15.24 -4.10
CA GLY A 31 -7.30 -13.94 -3.63
C GLY A 31 -8.81 -13.76 -3.77
N ALA A 32 -9.29 -12.65 -3.26
CA ALA A 32 -10.68 -12.23 -3.38
C ALA A 32 -10.81 -10.71 -3.37
N TRP A 33 -11.84 -10.19 -4.01
CA TRP A 33 -12.28 -8.81 -3.85
C TRP A 33 -13.41 -8.76 -2.82
N LEU A 34 -13.32 -7.84 -1.89
CA LEU A 34 -14.35 -7.60 -0.90
C LEU A 34 -14.96 -6.22 -1.12
N GLN A 35 -16.29 -6.15 -1.08
CA GLN A 35 -17.03 -4.89 -1.14
C GLN A 35 -17.25 -4.34 0.26
N PHE A 36 -17.06 -3.02 0.41
CA PHE A 36 -17.24 -2.28 1.66
C PHE A 36 -18.09 -1.03 1.42
N ALA A 37 -18.91 -0.67 2.40
CA ALA A 37 -19.62 0.60 2.41
C ALA A 37 -18.69 1.78 2.70
N LYS A 38 -18.87 2.93 2.02
CA LYS A 38 -18.06 4.14 2.23
C LYS A 38 -18.35 4.84 3.56
N ASN A 39 -19.57 4.82 4.02
CA ASN A 39 -20.02 5.58 5.19
C ASN A 39 -20.36 4.70 6.40
N GLY A 40 -19.68 3.56 6.55
CA GLY A 40 -19.84 2.71 7.72
C GLY A 40 -21.26 2.12 7.87
N GLY A 41 -21.91 1.78 6.78
CA GLY A 41 -23.21 1.09 6.79
C GLY A 41 -23.16 -0.10 7.78
N ALA A 42 -24.02 -0.08 8.79
CA ALA A 42 -23.89 -0.83 10.03
C ALA A 42 -24.11 -2.35 9.92
N SER A 43 -24.33 -2.90 8.74
CA SER A 43 -24.75 -4.31 8.58
C SER A 43 -23.80 -5.21 7.83
N THR A 44 -22.56 -4.77 7.56
CA THR A 44 -21.58 -5.57 6.83
C THR A 44 -20.19 -5.47 7.45
N LEU A 45 -19.32 -6.43 7.13
CA LEU A 45 -17.91 -6.43 7.48
C LEU A 45 -17.26 -5.08 7.13
N THR A 46 -16.61 -4.43 8.09
CA THR A 46 -15.84 -3.21 7.85
C THR A 46 -14.46 -3.57 7.28
N LYS A 47 -13.84 -2.64 6.52
CA LYS A 47 -12.48 -2.84 6.01
C LYS A 47 -11.48 -3.08 7.16
N ALA A 48 -11.64 -2.43 8.30
CA ALA A 48 -10.79 -2.61 9.47
C ALA A 48 -10.86 -4.06 9.99
N GLN A 49 -12.06 -4.59 10.17
CA GLN A 49 -12.29 -5.98 10.58
C GLN A 49 -11.76 -6.98 9.55
N ALA A 50 -11.92 -6.68 8.26
CA ALA A 50 -11.39 -7.53 7.19
C ALA A 50 -9.85 -7.60 7.23
N ILE A 51 -9.16 -6.49 7.52
CA ILE A 51 -7.70 -6.48 7.68
C ILE A 51 -7.29 -7.35 8.89
N ASP A 52 -8.03 -7.28 10.01
CA ASP A 52 -7.75 -8.15 11.17
C ASP A 52 -7.88 -9.64 10.83
N CYS A 53 -8.98 -10.02 10.20
CA CYS A 53 -9.18 -11.40 9.74
C CYS A 53 -8.07 -11.82 8.76
N ALA A 54 -7.75 -10.98 7.78
CA ALA A 54 -6.70 -11.24 6.81
C ALA A 54 -5.32 -11.47 7.48
N LEU A 55 -4.93 -10.61 8.43
CA LEU A 55 -3.70 -10.77 9.20
C LEU A 55 -3.69 -12.09 9.97
N CYS A 56 -4.79 -12.42 10.64
CA CYS A 56 -4.92 -13.68 11.38
C CYS A 56 -4.70 -14.91 10.51
N HIS A 57 -5.12 -14.87 9.25
CA HIS A 57 -5.02 -15.99 8.31
C HIS A 57 -3.82 -15.88 7.33
N GLY A 58 -2.87 -14.96 7.54
CA GLY A 58 -1.69 -14.80 6.69
C GLY A 58 -1.98 -14.17 5.33
N TRP A 59 -3.01 -13.32 5.25
CA TRP A 59 -3.38 -12.56 4.06
C TRP A 59 -3.03 -11.08 4.21
N ILE A 60 -3.08 -10.35 3.08
CA ILE A 60 -2.80 -8.92 2.99
C ILE A 60 -3.85 -8.23 2.13
N ASP A 61 -4.22 -6.99 2.50
CA ASP A 61 -4.99 -6.11 1.65
C ASP A 61 -4.08 -5.44 0.59
N GLY A 62 -4.65 -5.20 -0.58
CA GLY A 62 -3.94 -4.61 -1.72
C GLY A 62 -4.75 -3.48 -2.37
N GLN A 63 -4.98 -3.62 -3.67
CA GLN A 63 -5.65 -2.59 -4.47
C GLN A 63 -7.02 -2.22 -3.93
N ILE A 64 -7.31 -0.92 -3.96
CA ILE A 64 -8.64 -0.36 -3.69
C ILE A 64 -9.20 0.15 -5.02
N ARG A 65 -10.47 -0.14 -5.28
CA ARG A 65 -11.22 0.37 -6.44
C ARG A 65 -12.52 1.01 -5.98
N ASN A 66 -12.85 2.15 -6.56
CA ASN A 66 -14.20 2.70 -6.41
C ASN A 66 -15.20 1.80 -7.15
N LEU A 67 -16.32 1.46 -6.53
CA LEU A 67 -17.38 0.70 -7.18
C LEU A 67 -18.51 1.63 -7.62
N ASP A 68 -19.06 2.39 -6.69
CA ASP A 68 -20.15 3.36 -6.87
C ASP A 68 -20.07 4.45 -5.79
N ASP A 69 -21.10 5.28 -5.66
CA ASP A 69 -21.13 6.36 -4.67
C ASP A 69 -21.20 5.86 -3.22
N ALA A 70 -21.72 4.66 -2.99
CA ALA A 70 -21.92 4.06 -1.67
C ALA A 70 -20.85 3.05 -1.29
N HIS A 71 -20.11 2.47 -2.28
CA HIS A 71 -19.22 1.33 -2.04
C HIS A 71 -17.85 1.49 -2.69
N PHE A 72 -16.89 0.76 -2.12
CA PHE A 72 -15.58 0.53 -2.69
C PHE A 72 -15.18 -0.94 -2.54
N LEU A 73 -14.23 -1.35 -3.34
CA LEU A 73 -13.67 -2.71 -3.34
C LEU A 73 -12.25 -2.68 -2.81
N THR A 74 -11.88 -3.70 -2.04
CA THR A 74 -10.48 -3.96 -1.68
C THR A 74 -10.13 -5.39 -2.05
N ARG A 75 -8.97 -5.56 -2.69
CA ARG A 75 -8.41 -6.87 -3.01
C ARG A 75 -7.68 -7.43 -1.81
N PHE A 76 -7.93 -8.70 -1.49
CA PHE A 76 -7.19 -9.46 -0.48
C PHE A 76 -6.51 -10.65 -1.14
N THR A 77 -5.28 -10.94 -0.73
CA THR A 77 -4.49 -12.08 -1.25
C THR A 77 -3.69 -12.74 -0.13
N PRO A 78 -3.37 -14.02 -0.25
CA PRO A 78 -2.37 -14.64 0.63
C PRO A 78 -1.07 -13.86 0.58
N ARG A 79 -0.38 -13.76 1.72
CA ARG A 79 0.98 -13.23 1.76
C ARG A 79 1.94 -14.16 1.04
N THR A 80 2.99 -13.57 0.51
CA THR A 80 4.11 -14.25 -0.14
C THR A 80 5.42 -13.78 0.49
N ALA A 81 6.53 -14.42 0.18
CA ALA A 81 7.85 -14.00 0.63
C ALA A 81 8.21 -12.56 0.21
N SER A 82 7.58 -12.03 -0.85
CA SER A 82 7.76 -10.64 -1.28
C SER A 82 6.80 -9.64 -0.62
N SER A 83 5.81 -10.12 0.14
CA SER A 83 4.82 -9.25 0.78
C SER A 83 5.45 -8.42 1.88
N ARG A 84 5.34 -7.10 1.75
CA ARG A 84 5.90 -6.14 2.71
C ARG A 84 5.00 -6.00 3.93
N TRP A 85 5.60 -5.54 5.03
CA TRP A 85 4.87 -5.19 6.24
C TRP A 85 4.86 -3.67 6.44
N SER A 86 3.71 -3.11 6.78
CA SER A 86 3.62 -1.75 7.29
C SER A 86 3.73 -1.77 8.80
N ALA A 87 4.30 -0.73 9.40
CA ALA A 87 4.38 -0.58 10.86
C ALA A 87 2.98 -0.73 11.50
N LYS A 88 1.94 -0.19 10.85
CA LYS A 88 0.55 -0.33 11.30
C LYS A 88 0.07 -1.79 11.32
N ASN A 89 0.47 -2.60 10.32
CA ASN A 89 0.07 -4.01 10.29
C ASN A 89 0.90 -4.85 11.28
N VAL A 90 2.14 -4.45 11.57
CA VAL A 90 2.96 -5.04 12.64
C VAL A 90 2.30 -4.79 13.99
N GLU A 91 2.06 -3.53 14.37
CA GLU A 91 1.37 -3.15 15.61
C GLU A 91 0.03 -3.90 15.78
N ARG A 92 -0.74 -3.99 14.69
CA ARG A 92 -2.03 -4.67 14.68
C ARG A 92 -1.90 -6.18 14.87
N ALA A 93 -0.93 -6.81 14.23
CA ALA A 93 -0.66 -8.24 14.38
C ALA A 93 -0.21 -8.60 15.80
N GLU A 94 0.60 -7.75 16.44
CA GLU A 94 1.01 -7.92 17.84
C GLU A 94 -0.19 -7.90 18.79
N VAL A 95 -1.14 -7.00 18.58
CA VAL A 95 -2.39 -6.96 19.35
C VAL A 95 -3.21 -8.24 19.13
N LEU A 96 -3.34 -8.71 17.88
CA LEU A 96 -4.09 -9.93 17.55
C LEU A 96 -3.44 -11.19 18.14
N ILE A 97 -2.10 -11.24 18.21
CA ILE A 97 -1.36 -12.31 18.89
C ILE A 97 -1.67 -12.29 20.41
N ALA A 98 -1.56 -11.12 21.03
CA ALA A 98 -1.83 -10.95 22.46
C ALA A 98 -3.27 -11.34 22.85
N GLN A 99 -4.23 -11.14 21.93
CA GLN A 99 -5.62 -11.53 22.10
C GLN A 99 -5.91 -13.02 21.80
N GLY A 100 -4.91 -13.77 21.33
CA GLY A 100 -5.08 -15.20 20.98
C GLY A 100 -5.92 -15.44 19.70
N TRP A 101 -6.08 -14.42 18.85
CA TRP A 101 -6.90 -14.54 17.63
C TRP A 101 -6.11 -15.01 16.41
N MET A 102 -4.79 -14.96 16.50
CA MET A 102 -3.91 -15.32 15.37
C MET A 102 -4.02 -16.81 15.06
N GLN A 103 -4.23 -17.13 13.79
CA GLN A 103 -4.30 -18.51 13.31
C GLN A 103 -2.89 -19.03 12.96
N PRO A 104 -2.67 -20.35 12.92
CA PRO A 104 -1.35 -20.93 12.63
C PRO A 104 -0.71 -20.39 11.37
N ARG A 105 -1.47 -20.18 10.29
CA ARG A 105 -0.98 -19.63 9.03
C ARG A 105 -0.53 -18.17 9.16
N GLY A 106 -1.23 -17.37 9.94
CA GLY A 106 -0.81 -16.00 10.24
C GLY A 106 0.50 -15.95 10.99
N LEU A 107 0.68 -16.84 11.98
CA LEU A 107 1.93 -16.98 12.73
C LEU A 107 3.10 -17.37 11.82
N VAL A 108 2.90 -18.32 10.90
CA VAL A 108 3.94 -18.71 9.92
C VAL A 108 4.43 -17.53 9.10
N GLU A 109 3.53 -16.68 8.61
CA GLU A 109 3.90 -15.48 7.82
C GLU A 109 4.63 -14.42 8.66
N ILE A 110 4.28 -14.29 9.93
CA ILE A 110 4.96 -13.40 10.87
C ILE A 110 6.36 -13.89 11.17
N GLU A 111 6.52 -15.16 11.51
CA GLU A 111 7.84 -15.74 11.81
C GLU A 111 8.76 -15.71 10.59
N ALA A 112 8.25 -15.98 9.39
CA ALA A 112 9.00 -15.81 8.15
C ALA A 112 9.44 -14.35 7.95
N ALA A 113 8.57 -13.38 8.23
CA ALA A 113 8.89 -11.97 8.11
C ALA A 113 9.92 -11.49 9.17
N LYS A 114 9.90 -12.07 10.36
CA LYS A 114 10.93 -11.80 11.39
C LYS A 114 12.26 -12.40 10.99
N ALA A 115 12.27 -13.62 10.47
CA ALA A 115 13.48 -14.34 10.08
C ALA A 115 14.23 -13.65 8.92
N ASP A 116 13.50 -13.09 7.94
CA ASP A 116 14.09 -12.41 6.77
C ASP A 116 14.20 -10.88 6.90
N GLY A 117 13.85 -10.32 8.07
CA GLY A 117 13.99 -8.90 8.39
C GLY A 117 12.87 -8.00 7.87
N ARG A 118 11.87 -8.51 7.12
CA ARG A 118 10.72 -7.71 6.65
C ARG A 118 9.89 -7.13 7.80
N TRP A 119 9.87 -7.79 8.94
CA TRP A 119 9.17 -7.32 10.13
C TRP A 119 9.80 -6.05 10.70
N THR A 120 11.10 -6.02 10.91
CA THR A 120 11.86 -4.87 11.43
C THR A 120 11.98 -3.75 10.40
N ALA A 121 12.01 -4.08 9.10
CA ALA A 121 12.00 -3.14 7.99
C ALA A 121 10.58 -2.68 7.61
N ALA A 122 9.60 -2.80 8.52
CA ALA A 122 8.23 -2.37 8.26
C ALA A 122 8.16 -0.87 7.95
N TYR A 123 7.51 -0.53 6.83
CA TYR A 123 7.42 0.86 6.39
C TYR A 123 6.40 1.66 7.22
N PRO A 124 6.71 2.95 7.53
CA PRO A 124 5.82 3.81 8.30
C PRO A 124 4.57 4.20 7.51
N SER A 125 3.50 4.55 8.22
CA SER A 125 2.30 5.14 7.61
C SER A 125 2.60 6.54 7.05
N ALA A 126 1.73 7.04 6.16
CA ALA A 126 1.87 8.38 5.59
C ALA A 126 2.01 9.49 6.65
N SER A 127 1.33 9.34 7.80
CA SER A 127 1.37 10.31 8.90
C SER A 127 2.65 10.24 9.74
N ARG A 128 3.41 9.13 9.66
CA ARG A 128 4.66 8.90 10.42
C ARG A 128 5.89 8.84 9.54
N ALA A 129 5.73 8.96 8.22
CA ALA A 129 6.84 8.89 7.28
C ALA A 129 7.69 10.16 7.34
N GLU A 130 8.94 10.02 7.74
CA GLU A 130 9.92 11.08 7.79
C GLU A 130 10.73 11.17 6.48
N THR A 131 11.22 12.37 6.18
CA THR A 131 12.09 12.56 5.03
C THR A 131 13.50 12.05 5.38
N PRO A 132 14.04 11.06 4.64
CA PRO A 132 15.37 10.52 4.94
C PRO A 132 16.47 11.58 4.82
N PRO A 133 17.52 11.55 5.68
CA PRO A 133 18.61 12.54 5.68
C PRO A 133 19.32 12.71 4.34
N ASP A 134 19.56 11.62 3.61
CA ASP A 134 20.19 11.62 2.30
C ASP A 134 19.32 12.32 1.23
N PHE A 135 18.01 12.18 1.32
CA PHE A 135 17.08 12.89 0.45
C PHE A 135 16.93 14.36 0.84
N THR A 136 16.92 14.67 2.14
CA THR A 136 16.93 16.05 2.63
C THR A 136 18.17 16.79 2.11
N ALA A 137 19.36 16.21 2.27
CA ALA A 137 20.60 16.79 1.76
C ALA A 137 20.63 16.97 0.23
N ALA A 138 19.93 16.09 -0.51
CA ALA A 138 19.81 16.23 -1.96
C ALA A 138 18.85 17.39 -2.35
N LEU A 139 17.74 17.55 -1.62
CA LEU A 139 16.80 18.66 -1.82
C LEU A 139 17.44 20.03 -1.49
N GLU A 140 18.27 20.11 -0.46
CA GLU A 140 18.98 21.34 -0.07
C GLU A 140 19.92 21.88 -1.16
N ARG A 141 20.35 21.03 -2.10
CA ARG A 141 21.22 21.41 -3.23
C ARG A 141 20.43 21.96 -4.43
N ASP A 142 19.11 21.87 -4.41
CA ASP A 142 18.21 22.30 -5.48
C ASP A 142 16.98 23.01 -4.91
N ALA A 143 17.02 24.35 -4.94
CA ALA A 143 15.98 25.19 -4.34
C ALA A 143 14.59 25.01 -5.00
N GLU A 144 14.53 24.68 -6.29
CA GLU A 144 13.26 24.41 -6.99
C GLU A 144 12.66 23.08 -6.51
N ALA A 145 13.48 22.04 -6.47
CA ALA A 145 13.04 20.73 -5.97
C ALA A 145 12.60 20.81 -4.50
N GLN A 146 13.31 21.54 -3.66
CA GLN A 146 12.98 21.74 -2.25
C GLN A 146 11.62 22.41 -2.09
N ARG A 147 11.37 23.51 -2.82
CA ARG A 147 10.08 24.22 -2.82
C ARG A 147 8.96 23.33 -3.33
N ALA A 148 9.20 22.60 -4.43
CA ALA A 148 8.23 21.69 -5.00
C ALA A 148 7.88 20.57 -4.02
N PHE A 149 8.86 19.97 -3.34
CA PHE A 149 8.63 18.93 -2.33
C PHE A 149 7.82 19.44 -1.13
N ALA A 150 8.10 20.64 -0.65
CA ALA A 150 7.36 21.28 0.43
C ALA A 150 5.88 21.54 0.08
N ALA A 151 5.60 21.82 -1.19
CA ALA A 151 4.26 22.10 -1.72
C ALA A 151 3.45 20.85 -2.09
N LEU A 152 4.04 19.65 -2.03
CA LEU A 152 3.34 18.40 -2.36
C LEU A 152 2.17 18.13 -1.43
N ASP A 153 1.09 17.58 -2.00
CA ASP A 153 0.05 16.95 -1.20
C ASP A 153 0.56 15.69 -0.50
N GLY A 154 -0.16 15.25 0.54
CA GLY A 154 0.23 14.10 1.34
C GLY A 154 0.39 12.79 0.53
N ALA A 155 -0.39 12.61 -0.55
CA ALA A 155 -0.33 11.42 -1.38
C ALA A 155 0.96 11.38 -2.21
N ASN A 156 1.33 12.49 -2.85
CA ASN A 156 2.57 12.61 -3.62
C ASN A 156 3.81 12.55 -2.72
N ARG A 157 3.78 13.28 -1.59
CA ARG A 157 4.86 13.23 -0.60
C ARG A 157 5.11 11.79 -0.12
N TYR A 158 4.05 11.12 0.30
CA TYR A 158 4.17 9.73 0.77
C TYR A 158 4.61 8.77 -0.34
N ALA A 159 4.16 8.96 -1.56
CA ALA A 159 4.57 8.13 -2.69
C ALA A 159 6.08 8.19 -2.97
N ILE A 160 6.73 9.34 -2.77
CA ILE A 160 8.18 9.49 -2.85
C ILE A 160 8.84 8.78 -1.66
N LEU A 161 8.42 9.09 -0.42
CA LEU A 161 9.01 8.53 0.80
C LEU A 161 8.91 7.00 0.84
N TYR A 162 7.75 6.45 0.46
CA TYR A 162 7.55 5.01 0.35
C TYR A 162 8.52 4.35 -0.65
N ARG A 163 8.73 4.97 -1.82
CA ARG A 163 9.67 4.45 -2.83
C ARG A 163 11.12 4.55 -2.39
N LEU A 164 11.48 5.58 -1.64
CA LEU A 164 12.81 5.72 -1.04
C LEU A 164 13.03 4.72 0.07
N HIS A 165 12.04 4.48 0.93
CA HIS A 165 12.11 3.46 1.98
C HIS A 165 12.43 2.07 1.41
N HIS A 166 11.86 1.74 0.26
CA HIS A 166 12.03 0.45 -0.41
C HIS A 166 13.12 0.44 -1.50
N ALA A 167 13.90 1.51 -1.64
CA ALA A 167 14.98 1.53 -2.59
C ALA A 167 16.12 0.62 -2.14
N LYS A 168 16.57 -0.27 -3.02
CA LYS A 168 17.76 -1.07 -2.77
C LYS A 168 18.99 -0.15 -2.67
N PRO A 169 19.98 -0.45 -1.82
CA PRO A 169 21.17 0.38 -1.60
C PRO A 169 21.83 0.82 -2.90
N GLU A 170 22.02 -0.10 -3.85
CA GLU A 170 22.67 0.14 -5.14
C GLU A 170 21.88 1.08 -6.07
N ALA A 171 20.58 1.19 -5.90
CA ALA A 171 19.69 2.03 -6.72
C ALA A 171 19.25 3.31 -6.00
N ARG A 172 19.54 3.45 -4.71
CA ARG A 172 19.00 4.50 -3.86
C ARG A 172 19.45 5.89 -4.29
N ALA A 173 20.77 6.08 -4.51
CA ALA A 173 21.31 7.36 -4.93
C ALA A 173 20.71 7.83 -6.27
N ARG A 174 20.61 6.93 -7.24
CA ARG A 174 19.95 7.22 -8.53
C ARG A 174 18.49 7.62 -8.35
N ARG A 175 17.74 6.90 -7.50
CA ARG A 175 16.33 7.20 -7.25
C ARG A 175 16.12 8.55 -6.57
N ILE A 176 17.02 8.94 -5.68
CA ILE A 176 17.05 10.28 -5.07
C ILE A 176 17.23 11.34 -6.16
N ALA A 177 18.24 11.18 -7.03
CA ALA A 177 18.49 12.10 -8.13
C ALA A 177 17.29 12.21 -9.09
N ASP A 178 16.66 11.08 -9.43
CA ASP A 178 15.45 11.05 -10.28
C ASP A 178 14.28 11.84 -9.64
N PHE A 179 14.08 11.73 -8.32
CA PHE A 179 13.04 12.50 -7.64
C PHE A 179 13.36 13.99 -7.52
N VAL A 180 14.61 14.36 -7.26
CA VAL A 180 15.03 15.77 -7.26
C VAL A 180 14.78 16.38 -8.62
N LEU A 181 15.20 15.73 -9.71
CA LEU A 181 14.95 16.20 -11.08
C LEU A 181 13.46 16.30 -11.41
N MET A 182 12.66 15.30 -11.06
CA MET A 182 11.21 15.29 -11.24
C MET A 182 10.57 16.51 -10.55
N LEU A 183 10.96 16.78 -9.30
CA LEU A 183 10.45 17.89 -8.50
C LEU A 183 10.88 19.24 -9.06
N ALA A 184 12.15 19.40 -9.47
CA ALA A 184 12.66 20.62 -10.10
C ALA A 184 11.93 20.95 -11.41
N CYS A 185 11.47 19.92 -12.14
CA CYS A 185 10.62 20.09 -13.34
C CYS A 185 9.14 20.36 -13.00
N GLY A 186 8.75 20.45 -11.73
CA GLY A 186 7.34 20.62 -11.30
C GLY A 186 6.45 19.41 -11.55
N GLU A 187 7.04 18.23 -11.74
CA GLU A 187 6.31 16.99 -11.99
C GLU A 187 5.95 16.27 -10.67
N THR A 188 4.89 15.49 -10.70
CA THR A 188 4.40 14.71 -9.54
C THR A 188 4.12 13.26 -9.93
N ILE A 189 4.15 12.34 -8.94
CA ILE A 189 3.88 10.91 -9.16
C ILE A 189 2.40 10.67 -9.50
N HIS A 190 1.51 11.36 -8.78
CA HIS A 190 0.06 11.29 -8.99
C HIS A 190 -0.44 12.63 -9.51
N PRO A 191 -1.42 12.65 -10.42
CA PRO A 191 -1.99 13.92 -10.89
C PRO A 191 -2.58 14.71 -9.71
N ALA A 192 -2.43 16.02 -9.74
CA ALA A 192 -3.01 16.91 -8.73
C ALA A 192 -4.55 16.72 -8.69
N ARG A 193 -5.11 16.50 -7.51
CA ARG A 193 -6.56 16.42 -7.33
C ARG A 193 -7.19 17.77 -7.72
N GLY A 194 -7.96 17.79 -8.80
CA GLY A 194 -8.82 18.93 -9.15
C GLY A 194 -8.27 19.96 -10.14
N LYS A 195 -7.11 19.75 -10.79
CA LYS A 195 -6.71 20.57 -11.95
C LYS A 195 -6.54 19.68 -13.18
N PRO A 196 -7.27 19.92 -14.29
CA PRO A 196 -6.92 19.30 -15.55
C PRO A 196 -5.52 19.78 -15.94
N GLN A 197 -4.61 18.86 -16.23
CA GLN A 197 -3.28 19.19 -16.74
C GLN A 197 -3.44 19.97 -18.03
N ARG A 198 -3.14 21.27 -18.03
CA ARG A 198 -2.91 22.03 -19.26
C ARG A 198 -1.59 21.57 -19.85
N GLY A 199 -1.70 20.82 -20.95
CA GLY A 199 -0.67 20.67 -21.97
C GLY A 199 0.74 20.34 -21.49
N ALA A 200 1.00 19.10 -21.07
CA ALA A 200 2.36 18.59 -21.06
C ALA A 200 2.81 18.44 -22.53
N SER A 201 3.62 19.36 -22.97
CA SER A 201 4.39 19.22 -24.22
C SER A 201 5.13 17.89 -24.16
N LYS A 202 4.90 17.03 -25.17
CA LYS A 202 5.61 15.75 -25.32
C LYS A 202 7.10 16.03 -25.55
N VAL A 203 7.86 16.17 -24.48
CA VAL A 203 9.31 15.98 -24.56
C VAL A 203 9.57 14.50 -24.49
N THR A 204 9.78 13.91 -25.64
CA THR A 204 10.18 12.51 -25.80
C THR A 204 11.58 12.33 -25.22
N ARG A 205 11.69 12.00 -23.93
CA ARG A 205 12.93 11.53 -23.33
C ARG A 205 12.88 10.01 -23.29
N ARG A 206 13.66 9.36 -24.14
CA ARG A 206 14.00 7.94 -24.05
C ARG A 206 14.62 7.70 -22.66
N GLY A 207 14.02 6.84 -21.86
CA GLY A 207 14.73 6.14 -20.78
C GLY A 207 14.21 6.26 -19.35
N LEU A 208 13.13 6.95 -19.05
CA LEU A 208 12.58 6.97 -17.68
C LEU A 208 11.19 6.31 -17.64
N SER A 209 11.21 5.00 -17.48
CA SER A 209 9.99 4.20 -17.28
C SER A 209 9.74 4.03 -15.78
N TRP A 210 9.03 4.98 -15.15
CA TRP A 210 8.44 4.78 -13.82
C TRP A 210 6.98 4.32 -13.92
N LYS A 211 6.71 3.39 -14.81
CA LYS A 211 5.41 2.74 -14.80
C LYS A 211 5.17 2.15 -13.42
N ALA A 212 4.08 2.57 -12.79
CA ALA A 212 3.58 1.96 -11.58
C ALA A 212 3.55 0.45 -11.79
N THR A 213 4.41 -0.27 -11.07
CA THR A 213 4.27 -1.71 -10.93
C THR A 213 3.16 -1.91 -9.92
N PRO A 214 2.04 -2.51 -10.29
CA PRO A 214 1.05 -2.89 -9.30
C PRO A 214 1.65 -3.99 -8.44
N SER A 215 1.65 -3.75 -7.16
CA SER A 215 1.89 -4.76 -6.11
C SER A 215 0.66 -5.60 -5.95
#